data_237ec4774aafe45701cc43776ee136e8
#
_entry.id   237ec4774aafe45701cc43776ee136e8
#
_cell.length_a   1.000
_cell.length_b   1.000
_cell.length_c   1.000
_cell.angle_alpha   90.00
_cell.angle_beta   90.00
_cell.angle_gamma   90.00
#
_symmetry.space_group_name_H-M   'P 1'
#
loop_
_entity.id
_entity.type
_entity.pdbx_description
1 polymer ?
#
loop_
_entity_poly.entity_id
_entity_poly.type
_entity_poly.pdbx_seq_one_letter_code
_entity_poly.pdbx_strand_id
1 'polypeptide(L)'
;MLPCAHRRQQTLQFLTQLNTLKEPCPHGAGLFAKEQCMKRTIKCAALLLALVLLCAGCGKKQPAQPDQYGLAPEPSKLDGVAIGNDLEIVSTGRYAGLFVEDGSDETVSDVFCIRVKNTGSTGVQYAHITLTRGGECYEFDITTLLPGETVQALELSRQTLPEKPAELTAAVTTYAPFSETPSMHDDVLEVAASQNGITVTNRSDAAMSQVYVYYKNASGDLLLGGITYRAGLTDLGPGETRTCYAGHYSQDSSRLLFVTYAP
;
A
#
# COMPACT_ATOMS: atom_id res chain seq x y z
N MET A 1 0.39 -26.80 -22.34
CA MET A 1 -0.32 -26.24 -21.16
C MET A 1 -1.65 -25.66 -21.64
N LEU A 2 -2.79 -26.21 -21.22
CA LEU A 2 -4.12 -25.70 -21.60
C LEU A 2 -4.43 -24.43 -20.78
N PRO A 3 -4.98 -23.36 -21.37
CA PRO A 3 -5.33 -22.14 -20.68
C PRO A 3 -6.42 -22.37 -19.63
N CYS A 4 -6.37 -21.63 -18.53
CA CYS A 4 -7.26 -21.76 -17.34
C CYS A 4 -8.77 -21.75 -17.63
N ALA A 5 -9.20 -21.08 -18.71
CA ALA A 5 -10.60 -21.05 -19.13
C ALA A 5 -11.14 -22.43 -19.57
N HIS A 6 -10.31 -23.24 -20.20
CA HIS A 6 -10.72 -24.57 -20.68
C HIS A 6 -10.91 -25.57 -19.52
N ARG A 7 -10.13 -25.43 -18.45
CA ARG A 7 -10.31 -26.24 -17.22
C ARG A 7 -11.61 -25.94 -16.49
N ARG A 8 -12.05 -24.68 -16.48
CA ARG A 8 -13.31 -24.29 -15.82
C ARG A 8 -14.54 -24.90 -16.51
N GLN A 9 -14.52 -24.98 -17.84
CA GLN A 9 -15.60 -25.62 -18.59
C GLN A 9 -15.66 -27.14 -18.37
N GLN A 10 -14.51 -27.82 -18.29
CA GLN A 10 -14.46 -29.25 -17.99
C GLN A 10 -14.95 -29.57 -16.57
N THR A 11 -14.64 -28.73 -15.59
CA THR A 11 -15.12 -28.90 -14.20
C THR A 11 -16.64 -28.68 -14.10
N LEU A 12 -17.19 -27.71 -14.83
CA LEU A 12 -18.64 -27.47 -14.89
C LEU A 12 -19.40 -28.60 -15.59
N GLN A 13 -18.87 -29.15 -16.68
CA GLN A 13 -19.45 -30.31 -17.35
C GLN A 13 -19.42 -31.57 -16.48
N PHE A 14 -18.35 -31.76 -15.69
CA PHE A 14 -18.24 -32.88 -14.77
C PHE A 14 -19.22 -32.76 -13.58
N LEU A 15 -19.42 -31.56 -13.06
CA LEU A 15 -20.41 -31.30 -11.99
C LEU A 15 -21.87 -31.47 -12.49
N THR A 16 -22.12 -31.16 -13.74
CA THR A 16 -23.44 -31.39 -14.37
C THR A 16 -23.72 -32.87 -14.56
N GLN A 17 -22.71 -33.68 -14.93
CA GLN A 17 -22.85 -35.14 -15.02
C GLN A 17 -23.03 -35.82 -13.64
N LEU A 18 -22.43 -35.28 -12.58
CA LEU A 18 -22.62 -35.77 -11.21
C LEU A 18 -24.04 -35.51 -10.66
N ASN A 19 -24.69 -34.42 -11.09
CA ASN A 19 -26.08 -34.16 -10.71
C ASN A 19 -27.11 -35.07 -11.39
N THR A 20 -26.79 -35.64 -12.56
CA THR A 20 -27.65 -36.61 -13.23
C THR A 20 -27.54 -38.01 -12.63
N LEU A 21 -26.56 -38.27 -11.76
CA LEU A 21 -26.40 -39.56 -11.05
C LEU A 21 -27.18 -39.62 -9.71
N LYS A 22 -27.95 -38.61 -9.38
CA LYS A 22 -28.82 -38.55 -8.17
C LYS A 22 -30.27 -39.02 -8.49
N GLU A 23 -30.43 -40.09 -9.23
CA GLU A 23 -31.74 -40.77 -9.23
C GLU A 23 -31.87 -41.63 -7.95
N PRO A 24 -32.97 -41.57 -7.25
CA PRO A 24 -33.17 -42.38 -6.05
C PRO A 24 -33.27 -43.89 -6.47
N CYS A 25 -32.53 -44.73 -5.77
CA CYS A 25 -32.64 -46.19 -5.94
C CYS A 25 -34.06 -46.64 -5.76
N PRO A 26 -34.63 -47.44 -6.67
CA PRO A 26 -36.00 -47.94 -6.52
C PRO A 26 -36.12 -48.79 -5.25
N HIS A 27 -37.16 -48.50 -4.43
CA HIS A 27 -37.53 -49.30 -3.26
C HIS A 27 -37.87 -50.73 -3.69
N GLY A 28 -36.99 -51.70 -3.35
CA GLY A 28 -37.31 -53.13 -3.61
C GLY A 28 -36.12 -54.00 -4.04
N ALA A 29 -34.89 -53.47 -4.20
CA ALA A 29 -33.72 -54.26 -4.57
C ALA A 29 -33.11 -54.96 -3.33
N GLY A 30 -32.98 -56.30 -3.39
CA GLY A 30 -32.40 -57.12 -2.34
C GLY A 30 -30.96 -56.84 -1.99
N LEU A 31 -30.44 -57.48 -0.93
CA LEU A 31 -29.10 -57.26 -0.33
C LEU A 31 -27.94 -57.10 -1.33
N PHE A 32 -27.96 -57.81 -2.47
CA PHE A 32 -26.90 -57.73 -3.50
C PHE A 32 -26.84 -56.38 -4.22
N ALA A 33 -27.96 -55.69 -4.39
CA ALA A 33 -27.97 -54.38 -5.05
C ALA A 33 -27.44 -53.29 -4.12
N LYS A 34 -27.61 -53.42 -2.78
CA LYS A 34 -27.01 -52.49 -1.78
C LYS A 34 -25.50 -52.56 -1.75
N GLU A 35 -24.92 -53.76 -1.88
CA GLU A 35 -23.45 -53.92 -1.84
C GLU A 35 -22.79 -53.35 -3.09
N GLN A 36 -23.40 -53.45 -4.26
CA GLN A 36 -22.90 -52.82 -5.49
C GLN A 36 -23.05 -51.31 -5.46
N CYS A 37 -24.12 -50.76 -4.88
CA CYS A 37 -24.32 -49.34 -4.73
C CYS A 37 -23.24 -48.74 -3.77
N MET A 38 -22.97 -49.42 -2.66
CA MET A 38 -21.98 -48.98 -1.67
C MET A 38 -20.54 -49.03 -2.25
N LYS A 39 -20.18 -50.06 -3.04
CA LYS A 39 -18.87 -50.15 -3.73
C LYS A 39 -18.70 -49.07 -4.80
N ARG A 40 -19.79 -48.64 -5.47
CA ARG A 40 -19.75 -47.50 -6.41
C ARG A 40 -19.56 -46.17 -5.69
N THR A 41 -20.24 -45.93 -4.56
CA THR A 41 -20.12 -44.70 -3.75
C THR A 41 -18.73 -44.55 -3.18
N ILE A 42 -18.10 -45.63 -2.70
CA ILE A 42 -16.71 -45.61 -2.19
C ILE A 42 -15.71 -45.31 -3.30
N LYS A 43 -15.90 -45.87 -4.50
CA LYS A 43 -15.01 -45.58 -5.66
C LYS A 43 -15.13 -44.13 -6.13
N CYS A 44 -16.33 -43.56 -6.15
CA CYS A 44 -16.55 -42.14 -6.46
C CYS A 44 -15.97 -41.20 -5.38
N ALA A 45 -16.10 -41.56 -4.10
CA ALA A 45 -15.51 -40.78 -3.02
C ALA A 45 -13.96 -40.83 -3.05
N ALA A 46 -13.37 -41.98 -3.35
CA ALA A 46 -11.91 -42.12 -3.49
C ALA A 46 -11.39 -41.34 -4.70
N LEU A 47 -12.12 -41.31 -5.82
CA LEU A 47 -11.77 -40.55 -7.03
C LEU A 47 -11.85 -39.05 -6.79
N LEU A 48 -12.86 -38.57 -6.02
CA LEU A 48 -13.00 -37.17 -5.62
C LEU A 48 -11.89 -36.74 -4.67
N LEU A 49 -11.50 -37.59 -3.71
CA LEU A 49 -10.39 -37.30 -2.81
C LEU A 49 -9.05 -37.23 -3.55
N ALA A 50 -8.81 -38.12 -4.53
CA ALA A 50 -7.63 -38.10 -5.37
C ALA A 50 -7.59 -36.84 -6.27
N LEU A 51 -8.74 -36.37 -6.78
CA LEU A 51 -8.83 -35.15 -7.59
C LEU A 51 -8.53 -33.88 -6.76
N VAL A 52 -9.00 -33.85 -5.51
CA VAL A 52 -8.73 -32.73 -4.56
C VAL A 52 -7.24 -32.69 -4.20
N LEU A 53 -6.61 -33.86 -4.00
CA LEU A 53 -5.18 -33.94 -3.71
C LEU A 53 -4.30 -33.55 -4.92
N LEU A 54 -4.75 -33.84 -6.16
CA LEU A 54 -4.06 -33.40 -7.37
C LEU A 54 -4.19 -31.89 -7.62
N CYS A 55 -5.26 -31.24 -7.15
CA CYS A 55 -5.41 -29.78 -7.21
C CYS A 55 -4.57 -29.05 -6.15
N ALA A 56 -4.27 -29.69 -5.01
CA ALA A 56 -3.42 -29.15 -3.96
C ALA A 56 -1.91 -29.15 -4.33
N GLY A 57 -1.51 -29.88 -5.39
CA GLY A 57 -0.11 -30.03 -5.82
C GLY A 57 0.41 -28.99 -6.81
N CYS A 58 -0.41 -28.05 -7.32
CA CYS A 58 0.06 -26.94 -8.14
C CYS A 58 0.37 -25.73 -7.25
N GLY A 59 1.54 -25.76 -6.62
CA GLY A 59 2.06 -24.68 -5.78
C GLY A 59 2.43 -23.41 -6.58
N LYS A 60 1.47 -22.78 -7.24
CA LYS A 60 1.54 -21.34 -7.49
C LYS A 60 1.23 -20.71 -6.14
N LYS A 61 2.22 -20.07 -5.50
CA LYS A 61 1.99 -19.19 -4.37
C LYS A 61 0.82 -18.30 -4.75
N GLN A 62 -0.25 -18.37 -3.99
CA GLN A 62 -1.36 -17.43 -4.16
C GLN A 62 -0.76 -16.04 -3.96
N PRO A 63 -0.95 -15.08 -4.87
CA PRO A 63 -0.43 -13.73 -4.67
C PRO A 63 -0.90 -13.24 -3.30
N ALA A 64 0.00 -12.62 -2.55
CA ALA A 64 -0.32 -12.04 -1.25
C ALA A 64 -1.51 -11.09 -1.43
N GLN A 65 -2.49 -11.16 -0.55
CA GLN A 65 -3.59 -10.19 -0.57
C GLN A 65 -3.04 -8.82 -0.19
N PRO A 66 -3.46 -7.75 -0.90
CA PRO A 66 -3.13 -6.40 -0.50
C PRO A 66 -3.59 -6.14 0.93
N ASP A 67 -2.75 -5.45 1.70
CA ASP A 67 -3.15 -4.90 2.99
C ASP A 67 -4.13 -3.73 2.82
N GLN A 68 -4.58 -3.16 3.94
CA GLN A 68 -5.51 -2.03 3.93
C GLN A 68 -4.96 -0.77 3.22
N TYR A 69 -3.68 -0.73 2.87
CA TYR A 69 -3.00 0.37 2.19
C TYR A 69 -2.69 0.05 0.72
N GLY A 70 -3.25 -1.02 0.18
CA GLY A 70 -3.09 -1.43 -1.21
C GLY A 70 -1.77 -2.13 -1.53
N LEU A 71 -0.89 -2.36 -0.55
CA LEU A 71 0.35 -3.10 -0.75
C LEU A 71 0.11 -4.61 -0.59
N ALA A 72 0.34 -5.38 -1.64
CA ALA A 72 0.51 -6.82 -1.57
C ALA A 72 2.00 -7.14 -1.33
N PRO A 73 2.42 -7.51 -0.10
CA PRO A 73 3.83 -7.73 0.20
C PRO A 73 4.41 -8.88 -0.63
N GLU A 74 5.56 -8.64 -1.23
CA GLU A 74 6.40 -9.69 -1.83
C GLU A 74 7.76 -9.65 -1.14
N PRO A 75 8.03 -10.57 -0.20
CA PRO A 75 9.28 -10.57 0.57
C PRO A 75 10.50 -10.54 -0.33
N SER A 76 11.40 -9.62 -0.07
CA SER A 76 12.65 -9.43 -0.78
C SER A 76 13.83 -9.43 0.18
N LYS A 77 15.05 -9.49 -0.34
CA LYS A 77 16.26 -9.31 0.48
C LYS A 77 16.44 -7.87 0.96
N LEU A 78 15.63 -6.94 0.46
CA LEU A 78 15.66 -5.54 0.86
C LEU A 78 14.83 -5.27 2.12
N ASP A 79 13.95 -6.19 2.52
CA ASP A 79 13.11 -6.02 3.70
C ASP A 79 13.98 -6.01 4.97
N GLY A 80 13.90 -4.93 5.75
CA GLY A 80 14.74 -4.69 6.92
C GLY A 80 16.17 -4.25 6.59
N VAL A 81 16.43 -3.75 5.37
CA VAL A 81 17.77 -3.33 4.94
C VAL A 81 17.95 -1.82 5.05
N ALA A 82 18.98 -1.41 5.81
CA ALA A 82 19.44 -0.03 5.82
C ALA A 82 20.09 0.33 4.46
N ILE A 83 19.63 1.43 3.86
CA ILE A 83 20.08 1.88 2.53
C ILE A 83 20.96 3.13 2.59
N GLY A 84 21.37 3.55 3.78
CA GLY A 84 22.15 4.75 4.05
C GLY A 84 21.29 5.93 4.50
N ASN A 85 21.93 6.96 5.04
CA ASN A 85 21.28 8.18 5.55
C ASN A 85 20.15 7.90 6.56
N ASP A 86 20.35 6.90 7.42
CA ASP A 86 19.37 6.42 8.41
C ASP A 86 18.01 6.02 7.82
N LEU A 87 17.98 5.63 6.55
CA LEU A 87 16.80 5.10 5.88
C LEU A 87 16.86 3.57 5.79
N GLU A 88 15.73 2.92 6.05
CA GLU A 88 15.56 1.48 5.98
C GLU A 88 14.37 1.12 5.10
N ILE A 89 14.53 0.20 4.15
CA ILE A 89 13.41 -0.40 3.43
C ILE A 89 12.78 -1.45 4.33
N VAL A 90 11.56 -1.19 4.82
CA VAL A 90 10.84 -2.11 5.75
C VAL A 90 10.10 -3.22 5.02
N SER A 91 9.62 -2.93 3.81
CA SER A 91 8.95 -3.91 2.95
C SER A 91 8.91 -3.47 1.50
N THR A 92 8.78 -4.46 0.63
CA THR A 92 8.58 -4.29 -0.81
C THR A 92 7.33 -5.04 -1.25
N GLY A 93 6.74 -4.64 -2.38
CA GLY A 93 5.57 -5.34 -2.90
C GLY A 93 4.94 -4.68 -4.12
N ARG A 94 3.72 -5.14 -4.43
CA ARG A 94 2.89 -4.64 -5.52
C ARG A 94 1.74 -3.82 -4.96
N TYR A 95 1.53 -2.66 -5.52
CA TYR A 95 0.50 -1.73 -5.09
C TYR A 95 -0.67 -1.68 -6.08
N ALA A 96 -1.87 -1.58 -5.53
CA ALA A 96 -3.08 -1.26 -6.27
C ALA A 96 -3.90 -0.22 -5.48
N GLY A 97 -4.23 0.88 -6.12
CA GLY A 97 -4.95 2.00 -5.50
C GLY A 97 -4.75 3.31 -6.25
N LEU A 98 -4.90 4.43 -5.57
CA LEU A 98 -4.65 5.76 -6.14
C LEU A 98 -3.15 6.01 -6.26
N PHE A 99 -2.71 6.53 -7.42
CA PHE A 99 -1.32 6.93 -7.63
C PHE A 99 -1.12 8.32 -7.03
N VAL A 100 -0.45 8.36 -5.88
CA VAL A 100 -0.32 9.56 -5.06
C VAL A 100 0.99 10.32 -5.25
N GLU A 101 1.85 9.87 -6.18
CA GLU A 101 3.17 10.47 -6.37
C GLU A 101 3.17 11.73 -7.27
N ASP A 102 2.15 11.92 -8.09
CA ASP A 102 2.05 13.06 -9.01
C ASP A 102 0.83 13.96 -8.76
N GLY A 103 0.01 13.63 -7.75
CA GLY A 103 -1.22 14.35 -7.42
C GLY A 103 -2.34 14.20 -8.45
N SER A 104 -2.24 13.24 -9.37
CA SER A 104 -3.30 12.94 -10.36
C SER A 104 -4.46 12.15 -9.76
N ASP A 105 -4.20 11.41 -8.67
CA ASP A 105 -5.13 10.46 -8.05
C ASP A 105 -5.69 9.41 -9.02
N GLU A 106 -4.94 9.09 -10.09
CA GLU A 106 -5.30 8.02 -11.02
C GLU A 106 -5.25 6.65 -10.33
N THR A 107 -6.19 5.78 -10.66
CA THR A 107 -6.17 4.40 -10.17
C THR A 107 -5.16 3.58 -10.95
N VAL A 108 -4.21 2.97 -10.23
CA VAL A 108 -3.19 2.09 -10.77
C VAL A 108 -3.31 0.68 -10.18
N SER A 109 -2.70 -0.28 -10.84
CA SER A 109 -2.57 -1.65 -10.36
C SER A 109 -1.19 -2.20 -10.72
N ASP A 110 -0.67 -3.08 -9.86
CA ASP A 110 0.61 -3.77 -10.08
C ASP A 110 1.83 -2.84 -10.16
N VAL A 111 1.80 -1.69 -9.48
CA VAL A 111 2.94 -0.76 -9.39
C VAL A 111 3.89 -1.21 -8.31
N PHE A 112 5.20 -1.19 -8.59
CA PHE A 112 6.23 -1.46 -7.60
C PHE A 112 6.15 -0.42 -6.46
N CYS A 113 6.14 -0.91 -5.23
CA CYS A 113 5.99 -0.11 -4.03
C CYS A 113 7.01 -0.54 -2.98
N ILE A 114 7.56 0.45 -2.27
CA ILE A 114 8.42 0.24 -1.10
C ILE A 114 7.84 0.98 0.10
N ARG A 115 8.11 0.45 1.29
CA ARG A 115 7.94 1.20 2.55
C ARG A 115 9.29 1.52 3.11
N VAL A 116 9.51 2.79 3.39
CA VAL A 116 10.78 3.31 3.91
C VAL A 116 10.55 3.96 5.25
N LYS A 117 11.38 3.60 6.22
CA LYS A 117 11.40 4.17 7.57
C LYS A 117 12.60 5.06 7.74
N ASN A 118 12.41 6.21 8.38
CA ASN A 118 13.49 7.01 8.93
C ASN A 118 13.83 6.48 10.33
N THR A 119 14.99 5.84 10.46
CA THR A 119 15.50 5.27 11.72
C THR A 119 16.40 6.25 12.47
N GLY A 120 16.71 7.41 11.86
CA GLY A 120 17.56 8.44 12.44
C GLY A 120 16.81 9.40 13.37
N SER A 121 17.57 10.39 13.82
CA SER A 121 17.07 11.49 14.67
C SER A 121 16.83 12.80 13.91
N THR A 122 17.20 12.86 12.62
CA THR A 122 17.04 14.03 11.75
C THR A 122 15.93 13.79 10.73
N GLY A 123 15.06 14.77 10.53
CA GLY A 123 14.04 14.71 9.49
C GLY A 123 14.64 14.75 8.09
N VAL A 124 14.10 13.95 7.19
CA VAL A 124 14.44 13.96 5.76
C VAL A 124 13.56 14.97 5.05
N GLN A 125 14.15 15.99 4.44
CA GLN A 125 13.44 16.93 3.58
C GLN A 125 13.16 16.32 2.20
N TYR A 126 14.19 15.67 1.64
CA TYR A 126 14.11 14.97 0.35
C TYR A 126 15.09 13.80 0.31
N ALA A 127 14.66 12.69 -0.25
CA ALA A 127 15.52 11.58 -0.64
C ALA A 127 15.06 10.99 -1.98
N HIS A 128 16.00 10.75 -2.88
CA HIS A 128 15.78 9.96 -4.09
C HIS A 128 16.43 8.60 -3.93
N ILE A 129 15.63 7.56 -4.05
CA ILE A 129 16.03 6.16 -3.87
C ILE A 129 15.97 5.47 -5.22
N THR A 130 17.07 4.82 -5.58
CA THR A 130 17.17 4.03 -6.80
C THR A 130 17.37 2.58 -6.46
N LEU A 131 16.55 1.70 -7.02
CA LEU A 131 16.73 0.26 -6.96
C LEU A 131 17.12 -0.26 -8.34
N THR A 132 18.22 -1.01 -8.42
CA THR A 132 18.77 -1.49 -9.70
C THR A 132 18.88 -3.00 -9.73
N ARG A 133 18.68 -3.60 -10.92
CA ARG A 133 18.88 -5.01 -11.20
C ARG A 133 19.21 -5.23 -12.68
N GLY A 134 20.38 -5.75 -12.99
CA GLY A 134 20.73 -6.18 -14.35
C GLY A 134 20.53 -5.14 -15.45
N GLY A 135 20.65 -3.84 -15.12
CA GLY A 135 20.40 -2.73 -16.03
C GLY A 135 18.98 -2.13 -15.98
N GLU A 136 18.06 -2.76 -15.27
CA GLU A 136 16.76 -2.15 -14.91
C GLU A 136 16.94 -1.18 -13.76
N CYS A 137 16.18 -0.09 -13.76
CA CYS A 137 16.23 0.97 -12.74
C CYS A 137 14.80 1.32 -12.31
N TYR A 138 14.59 1.38 -11.00
CA TYR A 138 13.32 1.76 -10.36
C TYR A 138 13.59 2.94 -9.44
N GLU A 139 12.77 3.97 -9.52
CA GLU A 139 13.00 5.26 -8.87
C GLU A 139 11.85 5.62 -7.92
N PHE A 140 12.21 6.14 -6.74
CA PHE A 140 11.28 6.53 -5.69
C PHE A 140 11.73 7.85 -5.08
N ASP A 141 10.79 8.77 -4.92
CA ASP A 141 11.00 10.03 -4.22
C ASP A 141 10.34 9.99 -2.83
N ILE A 142 11.03 10.56 -1.87
CA ILE A 142 10.50 10.78 -0.52
C ILE A 142 10.70 12.24 -0.17
N THR A 143 9.62 12.94 0.12
CA THR A 143 9.67 14.28 0.69
C THR A 143 9.13 14.24 2.11
N THR A 144 9.74 14.97 3.03
CA THR A 144 9.31 15.09 4.43
C THR A 144 9.02 13.75 5.12
N LEU A 145 10.05 13.15 5.67
CA LEU A 145 9.93 11.96 6.50
C LEU A 145 10.60 12.26 7.86
N LEU A 146 9.78 12.46 8.88
CA LEU A 146 10.28 12.81 10.21
C LEU A 146 10.87 11.58 10.94
N PRO A 147 11.66 11.78 12.00
CA PRO A 147 12.25 10.68 12.74
C PRO A 147 11.21 9.66 13.22
N GLY A 148 11.52 8.38 12.99
CA GLY A 148 10.66 7.25 13.39
C GLY A 148 9.48 6.97 12.47
N GLU A 149 9.16 7.86 11.53
CA GLU A 149 8.05 7.70 10.60
C GLU A 149 8.35 6.70 9.48
N THR A 150 7.29 6.16 8.91
CA THR A 150 7.33 5.27 7.74
C THR A 150 6.46 5.84 6.63
N VAL A 151 6.99 5.83 5.40
CA VAL A 151 6.26 6.24 4.19
C VAL A 151 6.16 5.08 3.22
N GLN A 152 5.02 4.96 2.56
CA GLN A 152 4.81 4.09 1.40
C GLN A 152 5.02 4.92 0.13
N ALA A 153 6.06 4.61 -0.64
CA ALA A 153 6.40 5.27 -1.89
C ALA A 153 6.18 4.33 -3.07
N LEU A 154 5.63 4.86 -4.16
CA LEU A 154 5.37 4.14 -5.40
C LEU A 154 6.46 4.43 -6.42
N GLU A 155 6.73 3.48 -7.30
CA GLU A 155 7.68 3.67 -8.39
C GLU A 155 7.18 4.75 -9.35
N LEU A 156 8.05 5.77 -9.61
CA LEU A 156 7.67 7.02 -10.27
C LEU A 156 7.18 6.84 -11.71
N SER A 157 7.73 5.88 -12.43
CA SER A 157 7.35 5.55 -13.81
C SER A 157 6.25 4.47 -13.87
N ARG A 158 5.67 4.09 -12.72
CA ARG A 158 4.63 3.07 -12.58
C ARG A 158 5.07 1.67 -13.05
N GLN A 159 6.37 1.39 -12.98
CA GLN A 159 6.90 0.07 -13.30
C GLN A 159 6.42 -0.98 -12.28
N THR A 160 6.32 -2.22 -12.73
CA THR A 160 5.93 -3.34 -11.85
C THR A 160 7.14 -3.89 -11.09
N LEU A 161 6.88 -4.51 -9.94
CA LEU A 161 7.93 -5.23 -9.20
C LEU A 161 8.54 -6.32 -10.09
N PRO A 162 9.89 -6.40 -10.22
CA PRO A 162 10.53 -7.43 -11.03
C PRO A 162 10.27 -8.84 -10.49
N GLU A 163 10.28 -9.86 -11.36
CA GLU A 163 10.04 -11.26 -10.98
C GLU A 163 11.03 -11.80 -9.92
N LYS A 164 12.21 -11.18 -9.81
CA LYS A 164 13.26 -11.58 -8.85
C LYS A 164 13.68 -10.39 -7.98
N PRO A 165 12.83 -9.93 -7.06
CA PRO A 165 13.16 -8.77 -6.21
C PRO A 165 14.39 -9.01 -5.31
N ALA A 166 14.75 -10.27 -5.05
CA ALA A 166 15.94 -10.62 -4.27
C ALA A 166 17.28 -10.21 -4.91
N GLU A 167 17.29 -9.87 -6.21
CA GLU A 167 18.49 -9.43 -6.94
C GLU A 167 18.62 -7.90 -6.99
N LEU A 168 17.66 -7.16 -6.42
CA LEU A 168 17.70 -5.70 -6.36
C LEU A 168 18.81 -5.19 -5.42
N THR A 169 19.44 -4.08 -5.82
CA THR A 169 20.37 -3.31 -5.01
C THR A 169 19.80 -1.91 -4.82
N ALA A 170 19.72 -1.43 -3.58
CA ALA A 170 19.18 -0.12 -3.24
C ALA A 170 20.31 0.89 -2.98
N ALA A 171 20.08 2.14 -3.38
CA ALA A 171 20.95 3.27 -3.07
C ALA A 171 20.12 4.55 -2.88
N VAL A 172 20.52 5.39 -1.94
CA VAL A 172 20.06 6.78 -1.83
C VAL A 172 20.96 7.63 -2.67
N THR A 173 20.48 8.09 -3.83
CA THR A 173 21.28 8.82 -4.82
C THR A 173 21.23 10.33 -4.63
N THR A 174 20.19 10.84 -3.99
CA THR A 174 20.10 12.23 -3.55
C THR A 174 19.51 12.26 -2.14
N TYR A 175 20.05 13.13 -1.29
CA TYR A 175 19.60 13.27 0.08
C TYR A 175 19.73 14.71 0.57
N ALA A 176 18.67 15.24 1.15
CA ALA A 176 18.65 16.53 1.82
C ALA A 176 17.93 16.38 3.18
N PRO A 177 18.64 16.49 4.29
CA PRO A 177 17.99 16.58 5.61
C PRO A 177 17.37 17.97 5.80
N PHE A 178 16.44 18.10 6.73
CA PHE A 178 16.04 19.40 7.23
C PHE A 178 17.19 20.07 7.97
N SER A 179 17.42 21.35 7.71
CA SER A 179 18.43 22.15 8.43
C SER A 179 18.04 22.42 9.88
N GLU A 180 16.75 22.46 10.14
CA GLU A 180 16.16 22.66 11.49
C GLU A 180 15.07 21.61 11.70
N THR A 181 14.80 21.26 12.95
CA THR A 181 13.73 20.33 13.27
C THR A 181 12.37 20.92 12.90
N PRO A 182 11.60 20.32 11.98
CA PRO A 182 10.27 20.78 11.65
C PRO A 182 9.37 20.78 12.89
N SER A 183 8.57 21.84 13.06
CA SER A 183 7.74 22.07 14.25
C SER A 183 6.35 22.56 13.84
N MET A 184 5.36 22.32 14.70
CA MET A 184 4.03 22.93 14.60
C MET A 184 3.99 24.34 15.16
N HIS A 185 5.05 24.79 15.85
CA HIS A 185 5.14 26.10 16.50
C HIS A 185 4.01 26.37 17.48
N ASP A 186 3.68 25.39 18.32
CA ASP A 186 2.56 25.44 19.27
C ASP A 186 2.68 26.57 20.31
N ASP A 187 3.84 27.19 20.44
CA ASP A 187 4.10 28.36 21.24
C ASP A 187 3.48 29.65 20.67
N VAL A 188 3.36 29.75 19.34
CA VAL A 188 2.85 30.94 18.64
C VAL A 188 1.67 30.66 17.70
N LEU A 189 1.42 29.42 17.37
CA LEU A 189 0.33 28.98 16.48
C LEU A 189 -0.49 27.87 17.13
N GLU A 190 -1.78 27.90 16.90
CA GLU A 190 -2.65 26.72 17.07
C GLU A 190 -3.13 26.26 15.72
N VAL A 191 -2.83 25.00 15.38
CA VAL A 191 -3.21 24.41 14.10
C VAL A 191 -4.09 23.20 14.36
N ALA A 192 -5.29 23.22 13.79
CA ALA A 192 -6.27 22.16 13.97
C ALA A 192 -6.82 21.66 12.63
N ALA A 193 -6.96 20.34 12.53
CA ALA A 193 -7.68 19.69 11.43
C ALA A 193 -9.18 20.01 11.52
N SER A 194 -9.82 20.30 10.39
CA SER A 194 -11.27 20.42 10.25
C SER A 194 -11.76 19.66 9.02
N GLN A 195 -13.06 19.39 8.95
CA GLN A 195 -13.63 18.60 7.84
C GLN A 195 -13.27 19.11 6.45
N ASN A 196 -13.17 20.44 6.28
CA ASN A 196 -13.01 21.06 4.97
C ASN A 196 -11.71 21.86 4.84
N GLY A 197 -10.75 21.66 5.74
CA GLY A 197 -9.50 22.40 5.70
C GLY A 197 -8.72 22.38 7.01
N ILE A 198 -7.80 23.30 7.12
CA ILE A 198 -6.91 23.42 8.26
C ILE A 198 -7.15 24.78 8.91
N THR A 199 -7.55 24.78 10.17
CA THR A 199 -7.75 26.02 10.94
C THR A 199 -6.45 26.40 11.60
N VAL A 200 -6.06 27.66 11.46
CA VAL A 200 -4.83 28.23 12.07
C VAL A 200 -5.21 29.46 12.87
N THR A 201 -4.77 29.49 14.12
CA THR A 201 -4.91 30.65 15.03
C THR A 201 -3.53 31.20 15.34
N ASN A 202 -3.33 32.50 15.10
CA ASN A 202 -2.13 33.21 15.54
C ASN A 202 -2.26 33.55 17.03
N ARG A 203 -1.46 32.93 17.87
CA ARG A 203 -1.44 33.16 19.33
C ARG A 203 -0.40 34.21 19.75
N SER A 204 0.39 34.71 18.81
CA SER A 204 1.40 35.73 19.07
C SER A 204 0.81 37.15 19.06
N ASP A 205 1.56 38.11 19.55
CA ASP A 205 1.21 39.56 19.56
C ASP A 205 1.56 40.26 18.23
N ALA A 206 2.18 39.56 17.28
CA ALA A 206 2.59 40.08 15.97
C ALA A 206 1.79 39.47 14.83
N ALA A 207 1.55 40.25 13.79
CA ALA A 207 0.96 39.72 12.55
C ALA A 207 1.96 38.82 11.83
N MET A 208 1.46 37.80 11.16
CA MET A 208 2.23 36.90 10.29
C MET A 208 1.87 37.17 8.84
N SER A 209 2.84 37.59 8.05
CA SER A 209 2.63 37.91 6.63
C SER A 209 2.31 36.64 5.80
N GLN A 210 2.83 35.49 6.23
CA GLN A 210 2.62 34.23 5.56
C GLN A 210 2.69 33.07 6.57
N VAL A 211 1.74 32.12 6.44
CA VAL A 211 1.75 30.84 7.18
C VAL A 211 1.49 29.72 6.19
N TYR A 212 2.34 28.69 6.20
CA TYR A 212 2.16 27.45 5.45
C TYR A 212 2.06 26.26 6.40
N VAL A 213 1.00 25.48 6.24
CA VAL A 213 0.83 24.19 6.92
C VAL A 213 1.13 23.08 5.94
N TYR A 214 2.07 22.21 6.30
CA TYR A 214 2.48 21.08 5.48
C TYR A 214 1.81 19.80 5.97
N TYR A 215 1.33 18.98 5.02
CA TYR A 215 0.62 17.75 5.31
C TYR A 215 0.86 16.69 4.23
N LYS A 216 0.62 15.43 4.57
CA LYS A 216 0.64 14.27 3.65
C LYS A 216 -0.62 13.46 3.77
N ASN A 217 -0.93 12.72 2.72
CA ASN A 217 -1.87 11.61 2.83
C ASN A 217 -1.32 10.58 3.81
N ALA A 218 -2.18 10.04 4.66
CA ALA A 218 -1.82 9.08 5.69
C ALA A 218 -2.96 8.09 5.93
N SER A 219 -2.62 6.92 6.44
CA SER A 219 -3.58 5.97 6.96
C SER A 219 -3.01 5.36 8.24
N GLY A 220 -3.60 5.72 9.38
CA GLY A 220 -2.99 5.48 10.68
C GLY A 220 -1.60 6.14 10.77
N ASP A 221 -0.60 5.35 11.16
CA ASP A 221 0.79 5.82 11.29
C ASP A 221 1.59 5.78 9.99
N LEU A 222 1.03 5.28 8.89
CA LEU A 222 1.69 5.17 7.60
C LEU A 222 1.42 6.40 6.76
N LEU A 223 2.49 7.09 6.32
CA LEU A 223 2.41 8.15 5.32
C LEU A 223 2.28 7.52 3.93
N LEU A 224 1.45 8.12 3.06
CA LEU A 224 1.17 7.61 1.72
C LEU A 224 1.69 8.58 0.66
N GLY A 225 2.58 8.07 -0.18
CA GLY A 225 3.19 8.81 -1.29
C GLY A 225 4.36 9.71 -0.90
N GLY A 226 5.19 10.03 -1.90
CA GLY A 226 6.35 10.88 -1.76
C GLY A 226 6.02 12.36 -1.63
N ILE A 227 4.87 12.83 -2.13
CA ILE A 227 4.49 14.25 -2.17
C ILE A 227 4.12 14.78 -0.77
N THR A 228 4.62 15.98 -0.46
CA THR A 228 4.16 16.78 0.67
C THR A 228 3.37 17.96 0.14
N TYR A 229 2.11 18.05 0.58
CA TYR A 229 1.22 19.16 0.24
C TYR A 229 1.39 20.31 1.21
N ARG A 230 0.99 21.52 0.79
CA ARG A 230 0.91 22.67 1.67
C ARG A 230 -0.37 23.47 1.48
N ALA A 231 -0.93 23.96 2.55
CA ALA A 231 -1.99 24.97 2.57
C ALA A 231 -1.42 26.27 3.13
N GLY A 232 -1.84 27.42 2.59
CA GLY A 232 -1.26 28.71 2.97
C GLY A 232 -2.32 29.75 3.35
N LEU A 233 -1.92 30.64 4.25
CA LEU A 233 -2.61 31.86 4.62
C LEU A 233 -1.63 33.03 4.51
N THR A 234 -2.15 34.22 4.17
CA THR A 234 -1.41 35.49 4.18
C THR A 234 -2.05 36.44 5.19
N ASP A 235 -1.27 37.34 5.77
CA ASP A 235 -1.74 38.42 6.62
C ASP A 235 -2.62 37.95 7.78
N LEU A 236 -2.13 37.00 8.59
CA LEU A 236 -2.82 36.50 9.78
C LEU A 236 -2.51 37.38 10.97
N GLY A 237 -3.49 38.21 11.41
CA GLY A 237 -3.34 39.14 12.51
C GLY A 237 -3.19 38.46 13.89
N PRO A 238 -2.73 39.23 14.93
CA PRO A 238 -2.66 38.73 16.29
C PRO A 238 -4.03 38.28 16.80
N GLY A 239 -4.09 37.07 17.37
CA GLY A 239 -5.33 36.47 17.90
C GLY A 239 -6.32 36.05 16.81
N GLU A 240 -6.01 36.25 15.52
CA GLU A 240 -6.89 35.89 14.41
C GLU A 240 -6.89 34.39 14.17
N THR A 241 -8.10 33.85 13.86
CA THR A 241 -8.31 32.46 13.46
C THR A 241 -8.85 32.44 12.04
N ARG A 242 -8.20 31.69 11.15
CA ARG A 242 -8.68 31.45 9.78
C ARG A 242 -8.54 30.01 9.36
N THR A 243 -9.35 29.60 8.38
CA THR A 243 -9.27 28.27 7.76
C THR A 243 -8.66 28.39 6.37
N CYS A 244 -7.61 27.63 6.12
CA CYS A 244 -7.09 27.41 4.76
C CYS A 244 -7.70 26.14 4.17
N TYR A 245 -8.17 26.28 2.94
CA TYR A 245 -8.75 25.16 2.17
C TYR A 245 -7.69 24.57 1.26
N ALA A 246 -7.66 23.25 1.15
CA ALA A 246 -6.71 22.55 0.32
C ALA A 246 -7.40 21.37 -0.37
N GLY A 247 -7.26 21.29 -1.71
CA GLY A 247 -8.00 20.33 -2.52
C GLY A 247 -7.68 18.86 -2.25
N HIS A 248 -6.48 18.57 -1.75
CA HIS A 248 -6.02 17.21 -1.44
C HIS A 248 -6.04 16.91 0.08
N TYR A 249 -6.63 17.79 0.88
CA TYR A 249 -6.72 17.61 2.32
C TYR A 249 -8.04 16.93 2.71
N SER A 250 -7.94 15.94 3.59
CA SER A 250 -9.07 15.34 4.29
C SER A 250 -8.67 15.06 5.73
N GLN A 251 -9.52 15.43 6.68
CA GLN A 251 -9.26 15.18 8.11
C GLN A 251 -8.98 13.69 8.42
N ASP A 252 -9.67 12.78 7.71
CA ASP A 252 -9.61 11.34 7.97
C ASP A 252 -8.42 10.64 7.29
N SER A 253 -7.84 11.27 6.25
CA SER A 253 -6.79 10.67 5.43
C SER A 253 -5.57 11.56 5.21
N SER A 254 -5.45 12.65 5.95
CA SER A 254 -4.28 13.52 5.94
C SER A 254 -3.71 13.69 7.34
N ARG A 255 -2.37 13.77 7.42
CA ARG A 255 -1.65 14.07 8.66
C ARG A 255 -0.89 15.37 8.50
N LEU A 256 -1.08 16.31 9.46
CA LEU A 256 -0.32 17.53 9.57
C LEU A 256 1.10 17.18 10.02
N LEU A 257 2.11 17.79 9.42
CA LEU A 257 3.51 17.45 9.65
C LEU A 257 4.27 18.59 10.35
N PHE A 258 4.19 19.80 9.82
CA PHE A 258 4.85 20.97 10.38
C PHE A 258 4.28 22.25 9.78
N VAL A 259 4.66 23.39 10.34
CA VAL A 259 4.29 24.72 9.86
C VAL A 259 5.54 25.56 9.60
N THR A 260 5.45 26.47 8.65
CA THR A 260 6.39 27.58 8.50
C THR A 260 5.61 28.89 8.48
N TYR A 261 6.19 29.95 9.04
CA TYR A 261 5.59 31.28 9.00
C TYR A 261 6.66 32.37 8.82
N ALA A 262 6.22 33.52 8.33
CA ALA A 262 7.02 34.71 8.25
C ALA A 262 6.32 35.85 9.01
N PRO A 263 7.05 36.68 9.77
CA PRO A 263 6.52 37.86 10.45
C PRO A 263 6.04 38.94 9.49
#